data_64f173e0eed37e6f2b83f49a07b81aed
#
_entry.id   64f173e0eed37e6f2b83f49a07b81aed
#
_cell.length_a   1.000
_cell.length_b   1.000
_cell.length_c   1.000
_cell.angle_alpha   90.00
_cell.angle_beta   90.00
_cell.angle_gamma   90.00
#
_symmetry.space_group_name_H-M   'P 1'
#
loop_
_entity.id
_entity.type
_entity.pdbx_description
1 polymer ?
#
loop_
_entity_poly.entity_id
_entity_poly.type
_entity_poly.pdbx_seq_one_letter_code
_entity_poly.pdbx_strand_id
1 'polypeptide(L)'
;MLLAGCAGPTTGVGYYWQSASGHLHLMRAARPVQDWLQDEQASAALKARLEVSQRIRAFAVSELALPDNASYRRYADLGRRAAVYNVVAAPALSLTLQTWCFPVVGCVGYRGYFDEANAQAFADSLPDDLEVAVYPVPAYSTLGWTNWLGGDPLLNTFIGYPEGELARLVFHELAHQVLYVKDDTRFNESFATAVERIGGERWLTQEASPQAKAEYAVFDARRREFRALSRSVREQLQAVYTHAAWSDAEKLQRKANVMDGFRAAYAALRASWSDYPGFDAWVARANNASFGAQAAYDDLVPGFLALFEREGQDFNRFYDAVRALGQQPPEQRTATLQELGLQTRLAEQTLPPASPKLR
;
A
#
# COMPACT_ATOMS: atom_id res chain seq x y z
N MET A 1 41.71 -7.96 23.58
CA MET A 1 41.34 -8.55 22.27
C MET A 1 39.84 -8.30 22.08
N LEU A 2 39.49 -7.15 21.48
CA LEU A 2 38.09 -6.74 21.21
C LEU A 2 37.65 -7.47 19.94
N LEU A 3 36.78 -8.45 20.10
CA LEU A 3 36.06 -9.07 18.99
C LEU A 3 35.04 -8.03 18.48
N ALA A 4 35.43 -7.24 17.48
CA ALA A 4 34.50 -6.51 16.64
C ALA A 4 33.78 -7.54 15.75
N GLY A 5 32.74 -8.16 16.27
CA GLY A 5 31.79 -8.92 15.45
C GLY A 5 31.14 -7.93 14.49
N CYS A 6 31.41 -8.05 13.20
CA CYS A 6 30.70 -7.31 12.16
C CYS A 6 29.21 -7.67 12.27
N ALA A 7 28.43 -6.80 12.92
CA ALA A 7 26.98 -6.90 12.89
C ALA A 7 26.55 -6.52 11.45
N GLY A 8 26.41 -7.50 10.59
CA GLY A 8 25.90 -7.30 9.23
C GLY A 8 24.48 -6.71 9.25
N PRO A 9 24.02 -6.06 8.16
CA PRO A 9 22.69 -5.43 8.09
C PRO A 9 21.53 -6.42 8.23
N THR A 10 21.79 -7.71 8.15
CA THR A 10 20.79 -8.79 8.36
C THR A 10 20.62 -9.18 9.83
N THR A 11 21.59 -8.86 10.72
CA THR A 11 21.48 -9.13 12.17
C THR A 11 20.55 -8.11 12.84
N GLY A 12 20.00 -8.44 14.01
CA GLY A 12 19.10 -7.54 14.76
C GLY A 12 19.68 -6.15 14.97
N VAL A 13 20.94 -6.04 15.43
CA VAL A 13 21.61 -4.75 15.66
C VAL A 13 21.87 -4.01 14.35
N GLY A 14 22.39 -4.69 13.33
CA GLY A 14 22.65 -4.10 12.01
C GLY A 14 21.38 -3.62 11.31
N TYR A 15 20.28 -4.33 11.49
CA TYR A 15 18.97 -3.91 11.00
C TYR A 15 18.50 -2.60 11.60
N TYR A 16 18.54 -2.45 12.94
CA TYR A 16 18.15 -1.19 13.59
C TYR A 16 19.09 -0.04 13.24
N TRP A 17 20.36 -0.32 13.07
CA TRP A 17 21.34 0.69 12.63
C TRP A 17 21.04 1.19 11.21
N GLN A 18 20.79 0.31 10.24
CA GLN A 18 20.43 0.73 8.88
C GLN A 18 19.09 1.46 8.85
N SER A 19 18.13 1.06 9.69
CA SER A 19 16.83 1.74 9.81
C SER A 19 16.99 3.16 10.36
N ALA A 20 17.74 3.33 11.42
CA ALA A 20 18.01 4.66 12.01
C ALA A 20 18.82 5.56 11.08
N SER A 21 19.91 5.05 10.50
CA SER A 21 20.77 5.82 9.60
C SER A 21 20.07 6.19 8.29
N GLY A 22 19.28 5.27 7.71
CA GLY A 22 18.49 5.51 6.52
C GLY A 22 17.41 6.57 6.75
N HIS A 23 16.70 6.48 7.88
CA HIS A 23 15.74 7.50 8.30
C HIS A 23 16.38 8.88 8.46
N LEU A 24 17.50 8.95 9.19
CA LEU A 24 18.23 10.23 9.39
C LEU A 24 18.72 10.81 8.06
N HIS A 25 19.21 9.97 7.15
CA HIS A 25 19.64 10.42 5.82
C HIS A 25 18.46 11.03 5.04
N LEU A 26 17.33 10.35 5.01
CA LEU A 26 16.10 10.82 4.36
C LEU A 26 15.64 12.16 4.96
N MET A 27 15.59 12.27 6.29
CA MET A 27 15.16 13.50 6.97
C MET A 27 16.10 14.68 6.75
N ARG A 28 17.42 14.43 6.65
CA ARG A 28 18.42 15.46 6.35
C ARG A 28 18.35 15.97 4.91
N ALA A 29 17.98 15.11 3.96
CA ALA A 29 17.78 15.49 2.56
C ALA A 29 16.51 16.32 2.35
N ALA A 30 15.56 16.28 3.29
CA ALA A 30 14.28 16.95 3.16
C ALA A 30 14.38 18.45 3.49
N ARG A 31 13.99 19.30 2.52
CA ARG A 31 13.89 20.76 2.66
C ARG A 31 12.42 21.18 2.62
N PRO A 32 12.02 22.31 3.25
CA PRO A 32 10.67 22.87 3.12
C PRO A 32 10.25 23.03 1.65
N VAL A 33 8.99 22.72 1.33
CA VAL A 33 8.47 22.91 -0.03
C VAL A 33 8.59 24.35 -0.48
N GLN A 34 8.40 25.32 0.41
CA GLN A 34 8.53 26.74 0.12
C GLN A 34 9.93 27.11 -0.38
N ASP A 35 10.98 26.52 0.18
CA ASP A 35 12.36 26.76 -0.25
C ASP A 35 12.58 26.24 -1.69
N TRP A 36 11.97 25.09 -2.02
CA TRP A 36 12.03 24.54 -3.38
C TRP A 36 11.26 25.40 -4.40
N LEU A 37 10.13 25.97 -4.01
CA LEU A 37 9.35 26.87 -4.89
C LEU A 37 10.09 28.16 -5.20
N GLN A 38 10.93 28.65 -4.27
CA GLN A 38 11.75 29.84 -4.45
C GLN A 38 13.11 29.54 -5.09
N ASP A 39 13.55 28.30 -5.14
CA ASP A 39 14.85 27.89 -5.68
C ASP A 39 14.89 28.05 -7.21
N GLU A 40 15.73 28.94 -7.71
CA GLU A 40 15.87 29.19 -9.17
C GLU A 40 16.39 27.97 -9.94
N GLN A 41 17.09 27.04 -9.26
CA GLN A 41 17.64 25.83 -9.86
C GLN A 41 16.61 24.70 -9.94
N ALA A 42 15.52 24.78 -9.19
CA ALA A 42 14.45 23.78 -9.25
C ALA A 42 13.66 23.91 -10.57
N SER A 43 13.46 22.78 -11.24
CA SER A 43 12.73 22.78 -12.52
C SER A 43 11.29 23.24 -12.36
N ALA A 44 10.74 23.90 -13.37
CA ALA A 44 9.34 24.32 -13.39
C ALA A 44 8.38 23.12 -13.20
N ALA A 45 8.73 21.95 -13.74
CA ALA A 45 7.96 20.74 -13.57
C ALA A 45 7.91 20.29 -12.10
N LEU A 46 9.03 20.30 -11.38
CA LEU A 46 9.05 19.97 -9.95
C LEU A 46 8.22 20.98 -9.14
N LYS A 47 8.39 22.29 -9.39
CA LYS A 47 7.62 23.34 -8.71
C LYS A 47 6.11 23.13 -8.88
N ALA A 48 5.64 22.89 -10.09
CA ALA A 48 4.23 22.61 -10.35
C ALA A 48 3.73 21.37 -9.59
N ARG A 49 4.54 20.31 -9.52
CA ARG A 49 4.18 19.10 -8.74
C ARG A 49 4.14 19.37 -7.23
N LEU A 50 5.05 20.18 -6.72
CA LEU A 50 5.07 20.58 -5.32
C LEU A 50 3.86 21.46 -4.98
N GLU A 51 3.46 22.39 -5.83
CA GLU A 51 2.24 23.19 -5.66
C GLU A 51 0.99 22.31 -5.60
N VAL A 52 0.85 21.36 -6.54
CA VAL A 52 -0.24 20.37 -6.50
C VAL A 52 -0.23 19.59 -5.19
N SER A 53 0.94 19.13 -4.74
CA SER A 53 1.05 18.38 -3.48
C SER A 53 0.60 19.18 -2.26
N GLN A 54 0.84 20.49 -2.22
CA GLN A 54 0.37 21.36 -1.12
C GLN A 54 -1.15 21.57 -1.17
N ARG A 55 -1.77 21.65 -2.36
CA ARG A 55 -3.23 21.67 -2.50
C ARG A 55 -3.83 20.35 -1.99
N ILE A 56 -3.25 19.20 -2.40
CA ILE A 56 -3.66 17.87 -1.90
C ILE A 56 -3.55 17.81 -0.37
N ARG A 57 -2.47 18.35 0.19
CA ARG A 57 -2.26 18.37 1.64
C ARG A 57 -3.29 19.24 2.38
N ALA A 58 -3.64 20.38 1.83
CA ALA A 58 -4.70 21.24 2.38
C ALA A 58 -6.06 20.57 2.32
N PHE A 59 -6.39 19.95 1.18
CA PHE A 59 -7.63 19.18 0.98
C PHE A 59 -7.74 18.00 1.97
N ALA A 60 -6.65 17.31 2.25
CA ALA A 60 -6.61 16.23 3.23
C ALA A 60 -7.09 16.70 4.62
N VAL A 61 -6.78 17.93 5.01
CA VAL A 61 -7.22 18.51 6.29
C VAL A 61 -8.67 18.97 6.22
N SER A 62 -9.02 19.78 5.21
CA SER A 62 -10.33 20.42 5.15
C SER A 62 -11.46 19.45 4.82
N GLU A 63 -11.25 18.53 3.88
CA GLU A 63 -12.30 17.69 3.32
C GLU A 63 -12.30 16.25 3.84
N LEU A 64 -11.15 15.78 4.33
CA LEU A 64 -11.01 14.39 4.80
C LEU A 64 -10.74 14.30 6.31
N ALA A 65 -10.70 15.42 7.01
CA ALA A 65 -10.40 15.51 8.45
C ALA A 65 -9.10 14.73 8.83
N LEU A 66 -8.13 14.64 7.90
CA LEU A 66 -6.83 14.04 8.17
C LEU A 66 -5.94 14.98 8.99
N PRO A 67 -4.95 14.47 9.73
CA PRO A 67 -4.18 15.27 10.69
C PRO A 67 -3.48 16.46 10.05
N ASP A 68 -3.62 17.67 10.62
CA ASP A 68 -2.82 18.83 10.25
C ASP A 68 -1.51 18.86 11.03
N ASN A 69 -0.45 18.37 10.41
CA ASN A 69 0.88 18.25 11.00
C ASN A 69 1.99 18.55 9.97
N ALA A 70 3.24 18.28 10.33
CA ALA A 70 4.41 18.58 9.50
C ALA A 70 4.59 17.65 8.28
N SER A 71 3.91 16.49 8.22
CA SER A 71 4.08 15.53 7.13
C SER A 71 3.64 16.12 5.78
N TYR A 72 4.43 15.83 4.74
CA TYR A 72 4.25 16.26 3.34
C TYR A 72 4.33 17.77 3.10
N ARG A 73 4.99 18.50 4.03
CA ARG A 73 5.33 19.92 3.87
C ARG A 73 6.81 20.15 3.50
N ARG A 74 7.58 19.06 3.40
CA ARG A 74 8.98 19.03 2.99
C ARG A 74 9.14 18.08 1.81
N TYR A 75 10.17 18.28 0.99
CA TYR A 75 10.49 17.40 -0.14
C TYR A 75 11.97 17.01 -0.08
N ALA A 76 12.25 15.72 -0.37
CA ALA A 76 13.60 15.20 -0.53
C ALA A 76 13.74 14.49 -1.89
N ASP A 77 14.84 14.80 -2.60
CA ASP A 77 15.32 13.99 -3.70
C ASP A 77 16.35 13.00 -3.15
N LEU A 78 16.03 11.72 -3.23
CA LEU A 78 16.88 10.64 -2.73
C LEU A 78 17.89 10.15 -3.78
N GLY A 79 17.82 10.63 -5.03
CA GLY A 79 18.65 10.17 -6.14
C GLY A 79 18.45 8.67 -6.49
N ARG A 80 17.35 8.05 -6.05
CA ARG A 80 17.04 6.62 -6.25
C ARG A 80 15.56 6.40 -6.50
N ARG A 81 15.19 5.20 -6.98
CA ARG A 81 13.83 4.88 -7.44
C ARG A 81 12.88 4.40 -6.34
N ALA A 82 13.37 4.09 -5.15
CA ALA A 82 12.57 3.61 -4.03
C ALA A 82 12.95 4.33 -2.74
N ALA A 83 11.99 4.58 -1.88
CA ALA A 83 12.24 5.07 -0.52
C ALA A 83 12.85 3.95 0.35
N VAL A 84 12.23 2.77 0.29
CA VAL A 84 12.65 1.54 0.97
C VAL A 84 12.37 0.34 0.07
N TYR A 85 12.95 -0.82 0.41
CA TYR A 85 12.70 -2.11 -0.22
C TYR A 85 12.11 -3.04 0.84
N ASN A 86 10.92 -3.55 0.59
CA ASN A 86 10.29 -4.52 1.48
C ASN A 86 10.62 -5.94 1.05
N VAL A 87 10.98 -6.76 2.04
CA VAL A 87 11.11 -8.21 1.91
C VAL A 87 9.89 -8.85 2.55
N VAL A 88 9.21 -9.70 1.81
CA VAL A 88 8.07 -10.52 2.25
C VAL A 88 8.37 -11.98 1.98
N ALA A 89 7.85 -12.89 2.80
CA ALA A 89 8.03 -14.31 2.62
C ALA A 89 6.75 -15.07 2.98
N ALA A 90 6.52 -16.20 2.31
CA ALA A 90 5.42 -17.11 2.60
C ALA A 90 5.82 -18.56 2.29
N PRO A 91 5.27 -19.58 2.98
CA PRO A 91 5.51 -20.97 2.64
C PRO A 91 5.04 -21.32 1.23
N ALA A 92 5.66 -22.33 0.63
CA ALA A 92 5.37 -22.76 -0.74
C ALA A 92 3.90 -23.16 -0.99
N LEU A 93 3.18 -23.59 0.05
CA LEU A 93 1.75 -23.97 -0.01
C LEU A 93 0.87 -23.13 0.94
N SER A 94 1.19 -21.85 1.11
CA SER A 94 0.40 -20.91 1.91
C SER A 94 0.50 -19.50 1.36
N LEU A 95 -0.57 -18.71 1.50
CA LEU A 95 -0.59 -17.27 1.21
C LEU A 95 -0.40 -16.43 2.48
N THR A 96 -0.23 -17.10 3.64
CA THR A 96 0.00 -16.42 4.92
C THR A 96 1.44 -15.95 4.98
N LEU A 97 1.64 -14.64 5.13
CA LEU A 97 2.98 -14.07 5.23
C LEU A 97 3.65 -14.47 6.54
N GLN A 98 4.95 -14.71 6.46
CA GLN A 98 5.81 -14.71 7.63
C GLN A 98 5.80 -13.31 8.25
N THR A 99 5.78 -13.25 9.58
CA THR A 99 5.81 -11.99 10.32
C THR A 99 7.14 -11.78 11.02
N TRP A 100 7.56 -10.51 11.10
CA TRP A 100 8.70 -10.07 11.91
C TRP A 100 8.23 -9.05 12.92
N CYS A 101 8.69 -9.21 14.17
CA CYS A 101 8.21 -8.40 15.27
C CYS A 101 9.23 -7.33 15.66
N PHE A 102 8.74 -6.09 15.81
CA PHE A 102 9.54 -4.91 16.15
C PHE A 102 8.95 -4.22 17.39
N PRO A 103 9.77 -3.57 18.24
CA PRO A 103 9.31 -3.00 19.50
C PRO A 103 8.16 -1.99 19.36
N VAL A 104 8.17 -1.17 18.30
CA VAL A 104 7.19 -0.06 18.13
C VAL A 104 5.98 -0.51 17.32
N VAL A 105 6.21 -1.02 16.10
CA VAL A 105 5.12 -1.34 15.16
C VAL A 105 4.48 -2.70 15.41
N GLY A 106 5.07 -3.52 16.29
CA GLY A 106 4.60 -4.89 16.52
C GLY A 106 5.05 -5.87 15.44
N CYS A 107 4.26 -6.93 15.22
CA CYS A 107 4.54 -7.96 14.23
C CYS A 107 3.88 -7.58 12.89
N VAL A 108 4.69 -7.45 11.85
CA VAL A 108 4.25 -7.08 10.50
C VAL A 108 4.71 -8.10 9.47
N GLY A 109 3.98 -8.24 8.37
CA GLY A 109 4.24 -9.22 7.31
C GLY A 109 5.38 -8.83 6.36
N TYR A 110 6.19 -7.84 6.70
CA TYR A 110 7.31 -7.41 5.86
C TYR A 110 8.49 -6.93 6.70
N ARG A 111 9.67 -6.84 6.06
CA ARG A 111 10.86 -6.24 6.65
C ARG A 111 11.47 -5.25 5.67
N GLY A 112 11.55 -3.97 6.07
CA GLY A 112 11.96 -2.85 5.22
C GLY A 112 13.46 -2.55 5.29
N TYR A 113 14.07 -2.23 4.16
CA TYR A 113 15.46 -1.84 4.02
C TYR A 113 15.60 -0.57 3.19
N PHE A 114 16.49 0.34 3.58
CA PHE A 114 16.79 1.55 2.81
C PHE A 114 17.71 1.29 1.61
N ASP A 115 18.32 0.12 1.54
CA ASP A 115 19.24 -0.30 0.49
C ASP A 115 18.79 -1.63 -0.13
N GLU A 116 18.79 -1.73 -1.47
CA GLU A 116 18.30 -2.89 -2.20
C GLU A 116 19.20 -4.12 -1.99
N ALA A 117 20.52 -3.92 -1.96
CA ALA A 117 21.45 -5.02 -1.76
C ALA A 117 21.30 -5.65 -0.36
N ASN A 118 21.04 -4.82 0.66
CA ASN A 118 20.75 -5.30 2.01
C ASN A 118 19.40 -6.05 2.08
N ALA A 119 18.39 -5.60 1.35
CA ALA A 119 17.11 -6.32 1.24
C ALA A 119 17.29 -7.68 0.58
N GLN A 120 18.06 -7.71 -0.53
CA GLN A 120 18.35 -8.96 -1.24
C GLN A 120 19.20 -9.93 -0.39
N ALA A 121 20.24 -9.44 0.28
CA ALA A 121 21.07 -10.26 1.16
C ALA A 121 20.26 -10.88 2.32
N PHE A 122 19.26 -10.14 2.83
CA PHE A 122 18.33 -10.71 3.81
C PHE A 122 17.41 -11.75 3.18
N ALA A 123 16.85 -11.46 2.01
CA ALA A 123 16.00 -12.40 1.27
C ALA A 123 16.73 -13.73 1.02
N ASP A 124 18.00 -13.66 0.56
CA ASP A 124 18.84 -14.82 0.29
C ASP A 124 19.24 -15.61 1.56
N SER A 125 19.09 -15.01 2.74
CA SER A 125 19.35 -15.66 4.03
C SER A 125 18.14 -16.40 4.62
N LEU A 126 16.97 -16.26 4.01
CA LEU A 126 15.76 -16.93 4.46
C LEU A 126 15.76 -18.41 4.05
N PRO A 127 15.05 -19.28 4.79
CA PRO A 127 14.94 -20.71 4.46
C PRO A 127 14.45 -20.97 3.03
N ASP A 128 14.99 -21.99 2.37
CA ASP A 128 14.70 -22.36 0.98
C ASP A 128 13.25 -22.86 0.76
N ASP A 129 12.54 -23.23 1.82
CA ASP A 129 11.13 -23.63 1.79
C ASP A 129 10.16 -22.46 1.74
N LEU A 130 10.69 -21.22 1.83
CA LEU A 130 9.92 -20.00 1.69
C LEU A 130 10.02 -19.42 0.28
N GLU A 131 8.91 -18.98 -0.23
CA GLU A 131 8.86 -18.09 -1.38
C GLU A 131 9.05 -16.65 -0.90
N VAL A 132 10.06 -15.99 -1.42
CA VAL A 132 10.45 -14.65 -1.01
C VAL A 132 10.24 -13.65 -2.16
N ALA A 133 9.79 -12.45 -1.84
CA ALA A 133 9.74 -11.35 -2.78
C ALA A 133 10.35 -10.08 -2.17
N VAL A 134 11.19 -9.40 -2.97
CA VAL A 134 11.74 -8.08 -2.68
C VAL A 134 11.10 -7.08 -3.63
N TYR A 135 10.51 -6.01 -3.11
CA TYR A 135 9.90 -4.99 -3.96
C TYR A 135 10.16 -3.57 -3.46
N PRO A 136 10.31 -2.60 -4.40
CA PRO A 136 10.48 -1.20 -4.06
C PRO A 136 9.18 -0.59 -3.52
N VAL A 137 9.31 0.24 -2.48
CA VAL A 137 8.21 1.02 -1.91
C VAL A 137 8.49 2.50 -2.16
N PRO A 138 7.57 3.24 -2.77
CA PRO A 138 7.80 4.63 -3.15
C PRO A 138 7.75 5.60 -1.97
N ALA A 139 6.94 5.32 -0.96
CA ALA A 139 6.77 6.15 0.23
C ALA A 139 7.45 5.50 1.43
N TYR A 140 7.78 6.34 2.40
CA TYR A 140 8.26 5.93 3.72
C TYR A 140 7.46 6.69 4.77
N SER A 141 6.76 5.98 5.60
CA SER A 141 5.96 6.58 6.68
C SER A 141 6.48 6.18 8.04
N THR A 142 6.48 7.14 8.95
CA THR A 142 6.80 6.93 10.37
C THR A 142 5.54 6.84 11.24
N LEU A 143 4.37 6.73 10.61
CA LEU A 143 3.08 6.71 11.30
C LEU A 143 2.86 7.96 12.20
N GLY A 144 3.50 9.08 11.86
CA GLY A 144 3.46 10.31 12.64
C GLY A 144 4.41 10.38 13.83
N TRP A 145 5.16 9.31 14.14
CA TRP A 145 6.10 9.28 15.28
C TRP A 145 7.20 10.32 15.20
N THR A 146 7.55 10.79 13.99
CA THR A 146 8.59 11.80 13.75
C THR A 146 8.03 13.18 13.40
N ASN A 147 6.75 13.44 13.63
CA ASN A 147 6.15 14.76 13.34
C ASN A 147 6.89 15.90 14.03
N TRP A 148 7.45 15.70 15.21
CA TRP A 148 8.27 16.66 15.95
C TRP A 148 9.65 16.92 15.30
N LEU A 149 10.11 16.04 14.39
CA LEU A 149 11.33 16.20 13.56
C LEU A 149 11.02 16.74 12.15
N GLY A 150 9.82 17.18 11.87
CA GLY A 150 9.42 17.73 10.58
C GLY A 150 8.54 16.80 9.72
N GLY A 151 8.08 15.68 10.28
CA GLY A 151 7.15 14.75 9.64
C GLY A 151 7.71 14.03 8.40
N ASP A 152 6.91 13.17 7.82
CA ASP A 152 7.29 12.40 6.63
C ASP A 152 7.34 13.30 5.38
N PRO A 153 8.42 13.31 4.58
CA PRO A 153 8.55 14.19 3.43
C PRO A 153 7.89 13.62 2.17
N LEU A 154 7.57 14.51 1.23
CA LEU A 154 7.41 14.18 -0.17
C LEU A 154 8.75 13.69 -0.73
N LEU A 155 8.71 12.71 -1.65
CA LEU A 155 9.93 12.13 -2.22
C LEU A 155 9.91 12.14 -3.75
N ASN A 156 11.09 12.18 -4.36
CA ASN A 156 11.27 12.04 -5.81
C ASN A 156 10.67 10.74 -6.35
N THR A 157 10.55 9.73 -5.52
CA THR A 157 10.04 8.39 -5.85
C THR A 157 8.55 8.37 -6.21
N PHE A 158 7.76 9.38 -5.78
CA PHE A 158 6.33 9.44 -6.05
C PHE A 158 5.80 10.83 -6.42
N ILE A 159 6.56 11.91 -6.25
CA ILE A 159 6.07 13.26 -6.57
C ILE A 159 5.64 13.40 -8.04
N GLY A 160 6.26 12.62 -8.94
CA GLY A 160 5.95 12.58 -10.37
C GLY A 160 4.72 11.74 -10.74
N TYR A 161 4.02 11.12 -9.80
CA TYR A 161 2.85 10.30 -10.10
C TYR A 161 1.71 11.15 -10.70
N PRO A 162 0.81 10.56 -11.52
CA PRO A 162 -0.42 11.24 -11.92
C PRO A 162 -1.13 11.86 -10.72
N GLU A 163 -1.80 12.99 -10.91
CA GLU A 163 -2.33 13.81 -9.80
C GLU A 163 -3.23 12.99 -8.85
N GLY A 164 -4.14 12.20 -9.39
CA GLY A 164 -5.02 11.36 -8.56
C GLY A 164 -4.27 10.28 -7.78
N GLU A 165 -3.18 9.73 -8.32
CA GLU A 165 -2.35 8.74 -7.61
C GLU A 165 -1.51 9.39 -6.50
N LEU A 166 -1.01 10.61 -6.75
CA LEU A 166 -0.31 11.40 -5.73
C LEU A 166 -1.24 11.73 -4.56
N ALA A 167 -2.48 12.15 -4.86
CA ALA A 167 -3.49 12.44 -3.84
C ALA A 167 -3.79 11.20 -3.01
N ARG A 168 -4.04 10.07 -3.64
CA ARG A 168 -4.32 8.81 -2.96
C ARG A 168 -3.19 8.39 -2.05
N LEU A 169 -1.94 8.44 -2.53
CA LEU A 169 -0.77 8.08 -1.72
C LEU A 169 -0.67 8.97 -0.47
N VAL A 170 -0.80 10.30 -0.62
CA VAL A 170 -0.75 11.23 0.51
C VAL A 170 -1.89 10.95 1.51
N PHE A 171 -3.10 10.66 1.04
CA PHE A 171 -4.23 10.34 1.92
C PHE A 171 -4.04 9.01 2.64
N HIS A 172 -3.50 7.99 1.96
CA HIS A 172 -3.16 6.70 2.53
C HIS A 172 -2.21 6.83 3.72
N GLU A 173 -1.08 7.50 3.48
CA GLU A 173 -0.05 7.67 4.51
C GLU A 173 -0.53 8.54 5.69
N LEU A 174 -1.35 9.57 5.42
CA LEU A 174 -1.95 10.36 6.49
C LEU A 174 -3.01 9.59 7.27
N ALA A 175 -3.71 8.64 6.66
CA ALA A 175 -4.69 7.79 7.35
C ALA A 175 -4.01 6.93 8.43
N HIS A 176 -2.81 6.42 8.18
CA HIS A 176 -2.02 5.71 9.21
C HIS A 176 -1.70 6.56 10.44
N GLN A 177 -1.74 7.90 10.31
CA GLN A 177 -1.54 8.81 11.43
C GLN A 177 -2.84 9.11 12.21
N VAL A 178 -4.01 8.73 11.68
CA VAL A 178 -5.29 8.79 12.40
C VAL A 178 -5.41 7.64 13.39
N LEU A 179 -5.07 6.44 12.93
CA LEU A 179 -5.09 5.21 13.72
C LEU A 179 -4.08 4.20 13.18
N TYR A 180 -3.36 3.59 14.08
CA TYR A 180 -2.54 2.41 13.83
C TYR A 180 -2.80 1.36 14.92
N VAL A 181 -3.25 0.19 14.54
CA VAL A 181 -3.50 -0.94 15.42
C VAL A 181 -2.29 -1.86 15.37
N LYS A 182 -1.61 -1.98 16.50
CA LYS A 182 -0.41 -2.84 16.62
C LYS A 182 -0.76 -4.29 16.27
N ASP A 183 0.16 -4.99 15.59
CA ASP A 183 0.04 -6.40 15.21
C ASP A 183 -1.08 -6.71 14.19
N ASP A 184 -1.68 -5.71 13.54
CA ASP A 184 -2.73 -5.93 12.54
C ASP A 184 -2.49 -5.15 11.25
N THR A 185 -1.51 -5.59 10.47
CA THR A 185 -1.19 -4.99 9.15
C THR A 185 -2.42 -4.97 8.24
N ARG A 186 -3.22 -6.05 8.22
CA ARG A 186 -4.38 -6.17 7.33
C ARG A 186 -5.46 -5.13 7.64
N PHE A 187 -5.72 -4.86 8.91
CA PHE A 187 -6.64 -3.80 9.34
C PHE A 187 -6.11 -2.42 8.95
N ASN A 188 -4.84 -2.13 9.26
CA ASN A 188 -4.21 -0.84 9.03
C ASN A 188 -4.16 -0.49 7.54
N GLU A 189 -3.69 -1.41 6.69
CA GLU A 189 -3.60 -1.19 5.25
C GLU A 189 -4.96 -1.09 4.57
N SER A 190 -5.93 -1.93 4.97
CA SER A 190 -7.28 -1.83 4.43
C SER A 190 -7.99 -0.55 4.84
N PHE A 191 -7.78 -0.05 6.07
CA PHE A 191 -8.29 1.25 6.52
C PHE A 191 -7.69 2.39 5.68
N ALA A 192 -6.38 2.46 5.57
CA ALA A 192 -5.70 3.48 4.78
C ALA A 192 -6.11 3.42 3.30
N THR A 193 -6.26 2.20 2.74
CA THR A 193 -6.77 2.00 1.38
C THR A 193 -8.22 2.48 1.21
N ALA A 194 -9.08 2.32 2.20
CA ALA A 194 -10.45 2.87 2.14
C ALA A 194 -10.42 4.40 2.13
N VAL A 195 -9.64 5.03 3.03
CA VAL A 195 -9.50 6.50 3.08
C VAL A 195 -8.92 7.04 1.76
N GLU A 196 -7.89 6.41 1.20
CA GLU A 196 -7.31 6.82 -0.07
C GLU A 196 -8.30 6.75 -1.24
N ARG A 197 -9.19 5.73 -1.26
CA ARG A 197 -10.20 5.56 -2.31
C ARG A 197 -11.28 6.64 -2.20
N ILE A 198 -11.85 6.82 -1.03
CA ILE A 198 -12.88 7.84 -0.77
C ILE A 198 -12.31 9.24 -1.01
N GLY A 199 -11.14 9.53 -0.42
CA GLY A 199 -10.48 10.82 -0.56
C GLY A 199 -10.04 11.11 -1.99
N GLY A 200 -9.51 10.11 -2.69
CA GLY A 200 -9.12 10.22 -4.09
C GLY A 200 -10.30 10.52 -5.01
N GLU A 201 -11.45 9.88 -4.80
CA GLU A 201 -12.69 10.17 -5.54
C GLU A 201 -13.19 11.59 -5.28
N ARG A 202 -13.20 12.04 -4.01
CA ARG A 202 -13.57 13.43 -3.65
C ARG A 202 -12.62 14.43 -4.28
N TRP A 203 -11.31 14.21 -4.20
CA TRP A 203 -10.30 15.06 -4.85
C TRP A 203 -10.55 15.18 -6.36
N LEU A 204 -10.69 14.05 -7.03
CA LEU A 204 -10.94 14.01 -8.46
C LEU A 204 -12.24 14.74 -8.83
N THR A 205 -13.27 14.65 -8.03
CA THR A 205 -14.55 15.29 -8.29
C THR A 205 -14.48 16.81 -8.13
N GLN A 206 -13.81 17.29 -7.08
CA GLN A 206 -13.86 18.69 -6.66
C GLN A 206 -12.70 19.52 -7.19
N GLU A 207 -11.47 18.97 -7.25
CA GLU A 207 -10.24 19.74 -7.43
C GLU A 207 -9.47 19.43 -8.73
N ALA A 208 -9.57 18.18 -9.23
CA ALA A 208 -8.75 17.74 -10.33
C ALA A 208 -9.21 18.33 -11.70
N SER A 209 -8.24 18.62 -12.56
CA SER A 209 -8.53 19.06 -13.92
C SER A 209 -9.21 17.94 -14.74
N PRO A 210 -9.95 18.28 -15.82
CA PRO A 210 -10.51 17.26 -16.73
C PRO A 210 -9.46 16.28 -17.26
N GLN A 211 -8.25 16.75 -17.55
CA GLN A 211 -7.14 15.92 -17.99
C GLN A 211 -6.71 14.94 -16.90
N ALA A 212 -6.51 15.41 -15.67
CA ALA A 212 -6.12 14.56 -14.53
C ALA A 212 -7.19 13.50 -14.23
N LYS A 213 -8.49 13.84 -14.37
CA LYS A 213 -9.60 12.88 -14.27
C LYS A 213 -9.53 11.80 -15.33
N ALA A 214 -9.27 12.17 -16.57
CA ALA A 214 -9.17 11.22 -17.69
C ALA A 214 -7.96 10.28 -17.53
N GLU A 215 -6.79 10.82 -17.18
CA GLU A 215 -5.58 10.04 -16.90
C GLU A 215 -5.80 9.04 -15.75
N TYR A 216 -6.41 9.52 -14.66
CA TYR A 216 -6.74 8.66 -13.53
C TYR A 216 -7.72 7.55 -13.90
N ALA A 217 -8.78 7.85 -14.65
CA ALA A 217 -9.78 6.87 -15.03
C ALA A 217 -9.17 5.69 -15.81
N VAL A 218 -8.24 5.97 -16.74
CA VAL A 218 -7.52 4.93 -17.49
C VAL A 218 -6.64 4.08 -16.56
N PHE A 219 -5.88 4.71 -15.69
CA PHE A 219 -4.99 4.02 -14.76
C PHE A 219 -5.79 3.18 -13.76
N ASP A 220 -6.87 3.73 -13.21
CA ASP A 220 -7.71 3.04 -12.22
C ASP A 220 -8.48 1.85 -12.82
N ALA A 221 -8.92 1.95 -14.08
CA ALA A 221 -9.52 0.82 -14.78
C ALA A 221 -8.55 -0.35 -14.88
N ARG A 222 -7.32 -0.11 -15.35
CA ARG A 222 -6.27 -1.14 -15.43
C ARG A 222 -5.94 -1.75 -14.08
N ARG A 223 -5.85 -0.92 -13.04
CA ARG A 223 -5.60 -1.37 -11.67
C ARG A 223 -6.74 -2.26 -11.15
N ARG A 224 -7.99 -1.90 -11.39
CA ARG A 224 -9.15 -2.70 -10.99
C ARG A 224 -9.17 -4.07 -11.67
N GLU A 225 -8.91 -4.11 -12.98
CA GLU A 225 -8.84 -5.36 -13.74
C GLU A 225 -7.68 -6.25 -13.26
N PHE A 226 -6.50 -5.68 -13.04
CA PHE A 226 -5.37 -6.40 -12.49
C PHE A 226 -5.65 -6.95 -11.07
N ARG A 227 -6.29 -6.16 -10.21
CA ARG A 227 -6.68 -6.60 -8.86
C ARG A 227 -7.74 -7.69 -8.91
N ALA A 228 -8.69 -7.64 -9.83
CA ALA A 228 -9.68 -8.71 -10.03
C ALA A 228 -9.00 -10.02 -10.44
N LEU A 229 -8.08 -9.97 -11.40
CA LEU A 229 -7.28 -11.12 -11.81
C LEU A 229 -6.46 -11.68 -10.62
N SER A 230 -5.73 -10.84 -9.92
CA SER A 230 -4.91 -11.26 -8.77
C SER A 230 -5.76 -11.89 -7.64
N ARG A 231 -6.95 -11.36 -7.39
CA ARG A 231 -7.88 -11.92 -6.40
C ARG A 231 -8.34 -13.30 -6.82
N SER A 232 -8.77 -13.48 -8.07
CA SER A 232 -9.18 -14.79 -8.61
C SER A 232 -8.06 -15.82 -8.49
N VAL A 233 -6.81 -15.43 -8.79
CA VAL A 233 -5.65 -16.32 -8.64
C VAL A 233 -5.42 -16.69 -7.18
N ARG A 234 -5.52 -15.74 -6.25
CA ARG A 234 -5.41 -16.02 -4.81
C ARG A 234 -6.46 -17.01 -4.33
N GLU A 235 -7.72 -16.87 -4.77
CA GLU A 235 -8.81 -17.79 -4.47
C GLU A 235 -8.50 -19.20 -4.99
N GLN A 236 -8.00 -19.32 -6.23
CA GLN A 236 -7.59 -20.60 -6.80
C GLN A 236 -6.42 -21.25 -6.04
N LEU A 237 -5.38 -20.46 -5.70
CA LEU A 237 -4.24 -20.94 -4.90
C LEU A 237 -4.71 -21.38 -3.51
N GLN A 238 -5.57 -20.62 -2.85
CA GLN A 238 -6.11 -20.98 -1.54
C GLN A 238 -6.90 -22.28 -1.60
N ALA A 239 -7.73 -22.48 -2.64
CA ALA A 239 -8.47 -23.72 -2.85
C ALA A 239 -7.52 -24.91 -3.06
N VAL A 240 -6.43 -24.72 -3.80
CA VAL A 240 -5.39 -25.76 -3.98
C VAL A 240 -4.74 -26.12 -2.63
N TYR A 241 -4.36 -25.13 -1.84
CA TYR A 241 -3.62 -25.37 -0.60
C TYR A 241 -4.46 -26.01 0.50
N THR A 242 -5.75 -25.67 0.57
CA THR A 242 -6.68 -26.21 1.58
C THR A 242 -7.32 -27.53 1.19
N HIS A 243 -7.07 -28.05 -0.01
CA HIS A 243 -7.69 -29.30 -0.46
C HIS A 243 -7.12 -30.52 0.29
N ALA A 244 -7.95 -31.15 1.12
CA ALA A 244 -7.53 -32.17 2.06
C ALA A 244 -7.04 -33.48 1.40
N ALA A 245 -7.57 -33.83 0.21
CA ALA A 245 -7.26 -35.10 -0.44
C ALA A 245 -5.99 -35.07 -1.30
N TRP A 246 -5.37 -33.91 -1.54
CA TRP A 246 -4.18 -33.80 -2.37
C TRP A 246 -2.90 -33.84 -1.52
N SER A 247 -1.92 -34.60 -1.99
CA SER A 247 -0.55 -34.56 -1.48
C SER A 247 0.11 -33.23 -1.79
N ASP A 248 1.17 -32.88 -1.06
CA ASP A 248 1.92 -31.64 -1.32
C ASP A 248 2.51 -31.60 -2.73
N ALA A 249 2.94 -32.74 -3.29
CA ALA A 249 3.39 -32.83 -4.66
C ALA A 249 2.28 -32.48 -5.68
N GLU A 250 1.07 -32.97 -5.48
CA GLU A 250 -0.08 -32.63 -6.30
C GLU A 250 -0.48 -31.16 -6.17
N LYS A 251 -0.42 -30.58 -4.95
CA LYS A 251 -0.68 -29.18 -4.70
C LYS A 251 0.36 -28.29 -5.41
N LEU A 252 1.64 -28.64 -5.36
CA LEU A 252 2.69 -27.92 -6.07
C LEU A 252 2.49 -27.93 -7.60
N GLN A 253 2.13 -29.08 -8.16
CA GLN A 253 1.82 -29.18 -9.60
C GLN A 253 0.61 -28.32 -9.99
N ARG A 254 -0.45 -28.33 -9.19
CA ARG A 254 -1.65 -27.51 -9.43
C ARG A 254 -1.37 -26.03 -9.27
N LYS A 255 -0.56 -25.65 -8.27
CA LYS A 255 -0.05 -24.28 -8.13
C LYS A 255 0.67 -23.81 -9.39
N ALA A 256 1.58 -24.62 -9.95
CA ALA A 256 2.27 -24.28 -11.19
C ALA A 256 1.27 -23.97 -12.32
N ASN A 257 0.24 -24.82 -12.49
CA ASN A 257 -0.80 -24.61 -13.50
C ASN A 257 -1.59 -23.31 -13.25
N VAL A 258 -1.93 -22.98 -12.00
CA VAL A 258 -2.60 -21.72 -11.65
C VAL A 258 -1.71 -20.53 -11.99
N MET A 259 -0.42 -20.59 -11.70
CA MET A 259 0.54 -19.52 -11.98
C MET A 259 0.77 -19.33 -13.48
N ASP A 260 0.77 -20.39 -14.27
CA ASP A 260 0.87 -20.30 -15.74
C ASP A 260 -0.42 -19.69 -16.32
N GLY A 261 -1.59 -20.10 -15.83
CA GLY A 261 -2.87 -19.50 -16.17
C GLY A 261 -2.92 -18.00 -15.84
N PHE A 262 -2.37 -17.60 -14.69
CA PHE A 262 -2.24 -16.19 -14.30
C PHE A 262 -1.41 -15.40 -15.31
N ARG A 263 -0.22 -15.90 -15.69
CA ARG A 263 0.64 -15.22 -16.66
C ARG A 263 -0.04 -15.08 -18.04
N ALA A 264 -0.73 -16.11 -18.47
CA ALA A 264 -1.49 -16.07 -19.73
C ALA A 264 -2.66 -15.07 -19.68
N ALA A 265 -3.42 -15.04 -18.58
CA ALA A 265 -4.50 -14.09 -18.39
C ALA A 265 -3.99 -12.64 -18.31
N TYR A 266 -2.86 -12.41 -17.63
CA TYR A 266 -2.22 -11.10 -17.62
C TYR A 266 -1.76 -10.67 -19.01
N ALA A 267 -1.17 -11.55 -19.81
CA ALA A 267 -0.78 -11.23 -21.17
C ALA A 267 -1.96 -10.76 -22.03
N ALA A 268 -3.13 -11.37 -21.87
CA ALA A 268 -4.37 -10.95 -22.53
C ALA A 268 -4.84 -9.56 -22.06
N LEU A 269 -4.80 -9.30 -20.74
CA LEU A 269 -5.12 -7.98 -20.18
C LEU A 269 -4.16 -6.91 -20.70
N ARG A 270 -2.85 -7.19 -20.68
CA ARG A 270 -1.82 -6.26 -21.16
C ARG A 270 -2.07 -5.87 -22.62
N ALA A 271 -2.39 -6.83 -23.47
CA ALA A 271 -2.73 -6.57 -24.87
C ALA A 271 -3.97 -5.67 -25.00
N SER A 272 -5.01 -5.87 -24.18
CA SER A 272 -6.21 -5.01 -24.17
C SER A 272 -5.93 -3.58 -23.70
N TRP A 273 -4.82 -3.35 -22.97
CA TRP A 273 -4.38 -2.03 -22.48
C TRP A 273 -3.39 -1.33 -23.40
N SER A 274 -3.34 -1.71 -24.69
CA SER A 274 -2.35 -1.19 -25.64
C SER A 274 -0.90 -1.42 -25.18
N ASP A 275 -0.64 -2.63 -24.70
CA ASP A 275 0.66 -3.09 -24.20
C ASP A 275 1.24 -2.29 -23.01
N TYR A 276 0.37 -1.75 -22.15
CA TYR A 276 0.79 -1.05 -20.94
C TYR A 276 1.60 -1.95 -20.00
N PRO A 277 2.88 -1.63 -19.68
CA PRO A 277 3.78 -2.54 -18.96
C PRO A 277 3.74 -2.39 -17.43
N GLY A 278 2.83 -1.60 -16.88
CA GLY A 278 2.91 -1.15 -15.48
C GLY A 278 2.90 -2.27 -14.43
N PHE A 279 2.44 -3.48 -14.78
CA PHE A 279 2.44 -4.64 -13.88
C PHE A 279 3.43 -5.73 -14.29
N ASP A 280 4.17 -5.59 -15.40
CA ASP A 280 5.09 -6.61 -15.93
C ASP A 280 6.09 -7.09 -14.89
N ALA A 281 6.74 -6.16 -14.19
CA ALA A 281 7.74 -6.48 -13.18
C ALA A 281 7.16 -7.23 -11.96
N TRP A 282 5.91 -6.93 -11.59
CA TRP A 282 5.21 -7.64 -10.53
C TRP A 282 4.85 -9.06 -10.96
N VAL A 283 4.27 -9.21 -12.16
CA VAL A 283 3.85 -10.51 -12.71
C VAL A 283 5.03 -11.46 -12.93
N ALA A 284 6.15 -10.92 -13.41
CA ALA A 284 7.36 -11.72 -13.64
C ALA A 284 7.90 -12.37 -12.35
N ARG A 285 7.71 -11.72 -11.20
CA ARG A 285 8.22 -12.15 -9.88
C ARG A 285 7.12 -12.69 -8.95
N ALA A 286 5.88 -12.74 -9.44
CA ALA A 286 4.73 -13.14 -8.63
C ALA A 286 4.91 -14.55 -8.04
N ASN A 287 4.71 -14.64 -6.73
CA ASN A 287 4.76 -15.86 -5.94
C ASN A 287 3.80 -15.73 -4.74
N ASN A 288 3.74 -16.72 -3.86
CA ASN A 288 2.86 -16.69 -2.70
C ASN A 288 3.07 -15.45 -1.82
N ALA A 289 4.31 -15.03 -1.60
CA ALA A 289 4.61 -13.84 -0.81
C ALA A 289 4.06 -12.56 -1.45
N SER A 290 4.18 -12.44 -2.79
CA SER A 290 3.62 -11.32 -3.54
C SER A 290 2.09 -11.24 -3.42
N PHE A 291 1.40 -12.38 -3.57
CA PHE A 291 -0.06 -12.43 -3.42
C PHE A 291 -0.51 -12.22 -1.98
N GLY A 292 0.22 -12.74 -0.99
CA GLY A 292 -0.05 -12.52 0.43
C GLY A 292 0.09 -11.05 0.83
N ALA A 293 1.13 -10.37 0.33
CA ALA A 293 1.33 -8.94 0.58
C ALA A 293 0.18 -8.11 0.00
N GLN A 294 -0.27 -8.40 -1.23
CA GLN A 294 -1.39 -7.69 -1.84
C GLN A 294 -2.71 -7.88 -1.08
N ALA A 295 -2.92 -9.03 -0.45
CA ALA A 295 -4.13 -9.32 0.32
C ALA A 295 -4.37 -8.31 1.45
N ALA A 296 -3.31 -7.88 2.15
CA ALA A 296 -3.41 -6.94 3.27
C ALA A 296 -4.10 -5.62 2.88
N TYR A 297 -3.93 -5.19 1.62
CA TYR A 297 -4.47 -3.93 1.12
C TYR A 297 -5.92 -3.99 0.62
N ASP A 298 -6.47 -5.18 0.37
CA ASP A 298 -7.76 -5.30 -0.30
C ASP A 298 -8.86 -5.97 0.54
N ASP A 299 -8.49 -6.87 1.46
CA ASP A 299 -9.44 -7.83 2.04
C ASP A 299 -10.55 -7.18 2.88
N LEU A 300 -10.28 -6.15 3.68
CA LEU A 300 -11.26 -5.50 4.55
C LEU A 300 -11.77 -4.16 4.02
N VAL A 301 -11.28 -3.70 2.88
CA VAL A 301 -11.69 -2.43 2.27
C VAL A 301 -13.20 -2.34 2.07
N PRO A 302 -13.91 -3.36 1.55
CA PRO A 302 -15.37 -3.27 1.40
C PRO A 302 -16.10 -2.98 2.72
N GLY A 303 -15.60 -3.54 3.84
CA GLY A 303 -16.16 -3.29 5.17
C GLY A 303 -15.95 -1.85 5.64
N PHE A 304 -14.76 -1.28 5.40
CA PHE A 304 -14.49 0.12 5.73
C PHE A 304 -15.30 1.10 4.87
N LEU A 305 -15.49 0.80 3.58
CA LEU A 305 -16.35 1.61 2.71
C LEU A 305 -17.81 1.58 3.21
N ALA A 306 -18.32 0.38 3.54
CA ALA A 306 -19.65 0.23 4.13
C ALA A 306 -19.80 0.97 5.47
N LEU A 307 -18.76 0.94 6.31
CA LEU A 307 -18.71 1.68 7.56
C LEU A 307 -18.78 3.19 7.31
N PHE A 308 -18.05 3.71 6.33
CA PHE A 308 -18.09 5.12 5.97
C PHE A 308 -19.50 5.58 5.53
N GLU A 309 -20.17 4.77 4.70
CA GLU A 309 -21.57 5.02 4.30
C GLU A 309 -22.50 5.02 5.51
N ARG A 310 -22.37 4.04 6.40
CA ARG A 310 -23.16 3.94 7.65
C ARG A 310 -22.98 5.17 8.56
N GLU A 311 -21.78 5.73 8.60
CA GLU A 311 -21.47 6.93 9.37
C GLU A 311 -21.89 8.24 8.65
N GLY A 312 -22.67 8.14 7.57
CA GLY A 312 -23.22 9.27 6.84
C GLY A 312 -22.19 10.01 6.00
N GLN A 313 -21.14 9.33 5.56
CA GLN A 313 -20.02 9.88 4.76
C GLN A 313 -19.29 11.03 5.47
N ASP A 314 -19.35 11.07 6.82
CA ASP A 314 -18.64 12.01 7.68
C ASP A 314 -17.34 11.39 8.19
N PHE A 315 -16.20 12.01 7.87
CA PHE A 315 -14.90 11.47 8.23
C PHE A 315 -14.63 11.45 9.73
N ASN A 316 -15.11 12.43 10.51
CA ASN A 316 -14.88 12.43 11.95
C ASN A 316 -15.62 11.26 12.60
N ARG A 317 -16.90 11.05 12.24
CA ARG A 317 -17.71 9.94 12.73
C ARG A 317 -17.14 8.60 12.29
N PHE A 318 -16.67 8.53 11.03
CA PHE A 318 -16.02 7.34 10.50
C PHE A 318 -14.73 7.00 11.28
N TYR A 319 -13.87 7.98 11.54
CA TYR A 319 -12.66 7.75 12.32
C TYR A 319 -12.94 7.34 13.76
N ASP A 320 -13.98 7.88 14.39
CA ASP A 320 -14.40 7.46 15.72
C ASP A 320 -14.89 5.99 15.72
N ALA A 321 -15.67 5.60 14.71
CA ALA A 321 -16.12 4.22 14.53
C ALA A 321 -14.93 3.27 14.27
N VAL A 322 -13.94 3.68 13.44
CA VAL A 322 -12.73 2.91 13.20
C VAL A 322 -11.87 2.76 14.46
N ARG A 323 -11.74 3.81 15.27
CA ARG A 323 -11.06 3.73 16.58
C ARG A 323 -11.75 2.74 17.51
N ALA A 324 -13.09 2.76 17.55
CA ALA A 324 -13.87 1.80 18.36
C ALA A 324 -13.65 0.35 17.89
N LEU A 325 -13.62 0.10 16.57
CA LEU A 325 -13.24 -1.21 16.01
C LEU A 325 -11.82 -1.60 16.38
N GLY A 326 -10.87 -0.68 16.32
CA GLY A 326 -9.48 -0.92 16.68
C GLY A 326 -9.26 -1.40 18.12
N GLN A 327 -10.18 -1.07 19.04
CA GLN A 327 -10.16 -1.54 20.43
C GLN A 327 -10.69 -2.98 20.61
N GLN A 328 -11.38 -3.53 19.61
CA GLN A 328 -11.92 -4.89 19.69
C GLN A 328 -10.82 -5.94 19.47
N PRO A 329 -11.02 -7.18 19.92
CA PRO A 329 -10.15 -8.31 19.57
C PRO A 329 -10.03 -8.49 18.04
N PRO A 330 -8.87 -8.93 17.51
CA PRO A 330 -8.63 -9.04 16.07
C PRO A 330 -9.70 -9.83 15.30
N GLU A 331 -10.19 -10.92 15.87
CA GLU A 331 -11.20 -11.77 15.26
C GLU A 331 -12.56 -11.05 15.15
N GLN A 332 -12.95 -10.31 16.18
CA GLN A 332 -14.22 -9.60 16.23
C GLN A 332 -14.25 -8.43 15.23
N ARG A 333 -13.19 -7.58 15.22
CA ARG A 333 -13.13 -6.47 14.26
C ARG A 333 -13.06 -6.94 12.81
N THR A 334 -12.35 -8.08 12.57
CA THR A 334 -12.31 -8.70 11.25
C THR A 334 -13.70 -9.20 10.83
N ALA A 335 -14.40 -9.94 11.69
CA ALA A 335 -15.74 -10.44 11.42
C ALA A 335 -16.73 -9.30 11.15
N THR A 336 -16.70 -8.23 11.96
CA THR A 336 -17.54 -7.05 11.77
C THR A 336 -17.32 -6.40 10.40
N LEU A 337 -16.07 -6.19 9.98
CA LEU A 337 -15.78 -5.60 8.68
C LEU A 337 -16.15 -6.51 7.51
N GLN A 338 -15.97 -7.82 7.66
CA GLN A 338 -16.39 -8.80 6.64
C GLN A 338 -17.91 -8.81 6.48
N GLU A 339 -18.65 -8.79 7.58
CA GLU A 339 -20.12 -8.74 7.57
C GLU A 339 -20.62 -7.46 6.90
N LEU A 340 -20.10 -6.28 7.28
CA LEU A 340 -20.44 -5.01 6.64
C LEU A 340 -20.19 -5.04 5.12
N GLY A 341 -19.04 -5.55 4.69
CA GLY A 341 -18.71 -5.66 3.28
C GLY A 341 -19.58 -6.67 2.51
N LEU A 342 -20.09 -7.70 3.17
CA LEU A 342 -21.04 -8.65 2.58
C LEU A 342 -22.42 -8.04 2.41
N GLN A 343 -22.91 -7.34 3.43
CA GLN A 343 -24.23 -6.68 3.40
C GLN A 343 -24.34 -5.67 2.25
N THR A 344 -23.29 -4.87 2.04
CA THR A 344 -23.26 -3.90 0.93
C THR A 344 -23.31 -4.59 -0.43
N ARG A 345 -22.53 -5.67 -0.64
CA ARG A 345 -22.54 -6.43 -1.89
C ARG A 345 -23.91 -7.06 -2.20
N LEU A 346 -24.59 -7.59 -1.19
CA LEU A 346 -25.92 -8.16 -1.33
C LEU A 346 -26.95 -7.07 -1.67
N ALA A 347 -26.87 -5.90 -1.04
CA ALA A 347 -27.74 -4.76 -1.33
C ALA A 347 -27.55 -4.27 -2.78
N GLU A 348 -26.31 -4.17 -3.27
CA GLU A 348 -26.02 -3.80 -4.66
C GLU A 348 -26.58 -4.81 -5.69
N GLN A 349 -26.55 -6.10 -5.38
CA GLN A 349 -27.08 -7.16 -6.26
C GLN A 349 -28.62 -7.19 -6.29
N THR A 350 -29.28 -6.67 -5.27
CA THR A 350 -30.75 -6.66 -5.17
C THR A 350 -31.37 -5.39 -5.76
N LEU A 351 -30.58 -4.35 -6.03
CA LEU A 351 -31.07 -3.15 -6.70
C LEU A 351 -31.33 -3.43 -8.18
N PRO A 352 -32.51 -3.06 -8.72
CA PRO A 352 -32.79 -3.19 -10.15
C PRO A 352 -31.77 -2.33 -10.94
N PRO A 353 -31.38 -2.76 -12.15
CA PRO A 353 -30.45 -1.98 -12.97
C PRO A 353 -31.00 -0.58 -13.16
N ALA A 354 -30.18 0.43 -12.88
CA ALA A 354 -30.54 1.83 -13.02
C ALA A 354 -31.11 2.08 -14.43
N SER A 355 -32.35 2.53 -14.52
CA SER A 355 -32.97 2.86 -15.81
C SER A 355 -32.10 3.87 -16.54
N PRO A 356 -31.81 3.67 -17.83
CA PRO A 356 -31.06 4.63 -18.61
C PRO A 356 -31.79 5.97 -18.59
N LYS A 357 -31.14 7.01 -18.07
CA LYS A 357 -31.68 8.38 -18.17
C LYS A 357 -31.79 8.70 -19.66
N LEU A 358 -33.01 8.68 -20.19
CA LEU A 358 -33.33 9.23 -21.51
C LEU A 358 -32.93 10.72 -21.49
N ARG A 359 -31.96 11.08 -22.34
CA ARG A 359 -31.66 12.47 -22.70
C ARG A 359 -32.52 12.88 -23.88
#